data_88663249fe1b3530c07141c3c5cab4f5
#
_entry.id   88663249fe1b3530c07141c3c5cab4f5
#
_cell.length_a   1.000
_cell.length_b   1.000
_cell.length_c   1.000
_cell.angle_alpha   90.00
_cell.angle_beta   90.00
_cell.angle_gamma   90.00
#
_symmetry.space_group_name_H-M   'P 1'
#
loop_
_entity.id
_entity.type
_entity.pdbx_description
1 polymer ?
#
loop_
_entity_poly.entity_id
_entity_poly.type
_entity_poly.pdbx_seq_one_letter_code
_entity_poly.pdbx_strand_id
1 'polypeptide(L)'
;MRRAKLEDKNVVVDIMTESLKNDPHFSYLVEKSKNKNKLRIVMEYLFEESFNKGEIYLNDENTATALWNIKKREKFSLKYAYRKLSLLLKIGFNSAFRVLKMDKLTSQYHPKIGQYAHLHLVGVLPESKGKAYAQKLIKFMIDKTTKNNTELYLETSNSKNISIYNKIGFHVFKTIDMDGHRLFCMNKK
;
A
#
# COMPACT_ATOMS: atom_id res chain seq x y z
N MET A 1 -16.23 -6.41 -8.86
CA MET A 1 -14.88 -5.80 -8.71
C MET A 1 -14.21 -5.79 -10.06
N ARG A 2 -13.52 -4.71 -10.38
CA ARG A 2 -12.86 -4.55 -11.67
C ARG A 2 -11.40 -4.09 -11.49
N ARG A 3 -10.57 -4.43 -12.47
CA ARG A 3 -9.21 -3.90 -12.56
C ARG A 3 -9.27 -2.43 -12.99
N ALA A 4 -8.52 -1.58 -12.29
CA ALA A 4 -8.43 -0.17 -12.63
C ALA A 4 -7.65 0.05 -13.92
N LYS A 5 -8.10 1.01 -14.71
CA LYS A 5 -7.44 1.53 -15.89
C LYS A 5 -6.69 2.83 -15.57
N LEU A 6 -5.92 3.36 -16.52
CA LEU A 6 -5.19 4.62 -16.32
C LEU A 6 -6.13 5.81 -16.08
N GLU A 7 -7.29 5.81 -16.73
CA GLU A 7 -8.35 6.81 -16.56
C GLU A 7 -8.93 6.87 -15.13
N ASP A 8 -8.84 5.76 -14.37
CA ASP A 8 -9.29 5.68 -12.99
C ASP A 8 -8.31 6.34 -11.98
N LYS A 9 -7.17 6.88 -12.46
CA LYS A 9 -6.12 7.42 -11.57
C LYS A 9 -6.68 8.39 -10.53
N ASN A 10 -7.48 9.36 -10.95
CA ASN A 10 -8.02 10.36 -10.04
C ASN A 10 -8.93 9.73 -8.98
N VAL A 11 -9.82 8.84 -9.39
CA VAL A 11 -10.74 8.12 -8.47
C VAL A 11 -9.96 7.32 -7.44
N VAL A 12 -8.96 6.54 -7.87
CA VAL A 12 -8.13 5.74 -6.95
C VAL A 12 -7.35 6.63 -5.99
N VAL A 13 -6.74 7.71 -6.48
CA VAL A 13 -5.97 8.66 -5.67
C VAL A 13 -6.87 9.37 -4.65
N ASP A 14 -8.08 9.76 -5.04
CA ASP A 14 -9.05 10.40 -4.14
C ASP A 14 -9.48 9.45 -3.03
N ILE A 15 -9.85 8.20 -3.37
CA ILE A 15 -10.19 7.16 -2.37
C ILE A 15 -9.03 6.97 -1.38
N MET A 16 -7.80 6.81 -1.86
CA MET A 16 -6.64 6.60 -1.01
C MET A 16 -6.36 7.81 -0.11
N THR A 17 -6.36 9.01 -0.69
CA THR A 17 -6.10 10.26 0.05
C THR A 17 -7.13 10.45 1.16
N GLU A 18 -8.41 10.25 0.86
CA GLU A 18 -9.48 10.45 1.83
C GLU A 18 -9.50 9.35 2.91
N SER A 19 -9.32 8.09 2.52
CA SER A 19 -9.34 6.97 3.46
C SER A 19 -8.16 6.94 4.42
N LEU A 20 -6.99 7.47 4.01
CA LEU A 20 -5.72 7.38 4.74
C LEU A 20 -5.25 8.72 5.34
N LYS A 21 -6.03 9.81 5.22
CA LYS A 21 -5.66 11.13 5.75
C LYS A 21 -5.37 11.17 7.25
N ASN A 22 -5.97 10.26 8.02
CA ASN A 22 -5.79 10.13 9.47
C ASN A 22 -5.01 8.85 9.85
N ASP A 23 -4.42 8.16 8.87
CA ASP A 23 -3.62 6.97 9.16
C ASP A 23 -2.30 7.36 9.84
N PRO A 24 -1.92 6.73 10.97
CA PRO A 24 -0.71 7.07 11.72
C PRO A 24 0.56 6.95 10.89
N HIS A 25 0.65 5.94 10.01
CA HIS A 25 1.80 5.72 9.15
C HIS A 25 2.01 6.87 8.17
N PHE A 26 0.95 7.26 7.45
CA PHE A 26 1.03 8.38 6.51
C PHE A 26 1.19 9.71 7.21
N SER A 27 0.57 9.90 8.39
CA SER A 27 0.79 11.08 9.23
C SER A 27 2.25 11.22 9.65
N TYR A 28 2.94 10.10 9.93
CA TYR A 28 4.38 10.08 10.19
C TYR A 28 5.19 10.42 8.94
N LEU A 29 4.88 9.80 7.81
CA LEU A 29 5.66 9.96 6.56
C LEU A 29 5.61 11.38 6.00
N VAL A 30 4.40 11.97 5.93
CA VAL A 30 4.23 13.27 5.26
C VAL A 30 4.20 14.46 6.21
N GLU A 31 4.44 14.21 7.51
CA GLU A 31 4.28 15.20 8.57
C GLU A 31 2.86 15.82 8.56
N LYS A 32 2.22 16.07 9.71
CA LYS A 32 0.95 16.84 9.82
C LYS A 32 1.15 18.29 9.32
N SER A 33 1.81 18.46 8.20
CA SER A 33 2.00 19.79 7.63
C SER A 33 0.66 20.25 7.06
N LYS A 34 0.40 21.56 7.17
CA LYS A 34 -0.76 22.26 6.60
C LYS A 34 -0.93 22.03 5.08
N ASN A 35 -0.03 21.29 4.45
CA ASN A 35 -0.02 21.02 3.02
C ASN A 35 -0.74 19.70 2.71
N LYS A 36 -2.08 19.75 2.56
CA LYS A 36 -2.94 18.64 2.13
C LYS A 36 -2.46 17.98 0.83
N ASN A 37 -1.62 18.66 0.04
CA ASN A 37 -1.14 18.16 -1.23
C ASN A 37 -0.05 17.07 -1.10
N LYS A 38 0.72 17.02 0.01
CA LYS A 38 1.79 16.03 0.15
C LYS A 38 1.27 14.58 0.16
N LEU A 39 0.18 14.32 0.89
CA LEU A 39 -0.42 12.98 0.89
C LEU A 39 -0.89 12.58 -0.51
N ARG A 40 -1.56 13.50 -1.22
CA ARG A 40 -2.00 13.26 -2.59
C ARG A 40 -0.82 12.95 -3.53
N ILE A 41 0.28 13.69 -3.43
CA ILE A 41 1.50 13.44 -4.22
C ILE A 41 2.04 12.01 -3.95
N VAL A 42 2.04 11.57 -2.69
CA VAL A 42 2.42 10.21 -2.33
C VAL A 42 1.46 9.19 -2.95
N MET A 43 0.14 9.42 -2.87
CA MET A 43 -0.87 8.50 -3.46
C MET A 43 -0.76 8.42 -4.98
N GLU A 44 -0.47 9.52 -5.66
CA GLU A 44 -0.21 9.53 -7.11
C GLU A 44 1.02 8.69 -7.47
N TYR A 45 2.09 8.81 -6.71
CA TYR A 45 3.28 7.99 -6.90
C TYR A 45 2.99 6.50 -6.69
N LEU A 46 2.29 6.15 -5.60
CA LEU A 46 1.93 4.77 -5.28
C LEU A 46 0.97 4.16 -6.30
N PHE A 47 0.02 4.97 -6.83
CA PHE A 47 -0.81 4.56 -7.96
C PHE A 47 0.06 4.18 -9.16
N GLU A 48 0.96 5.08 -9.58
CA GLU A 48 1.80 4.85 -10.76
C GLU A 48 2.75 3.65 -10.57
N GLU A 49 3.27 3.46 -9.36
CA GLU A 49 4.09 2.30 -9.05
C GLU A 49 3.28 1.01 -9.18
N SER A 50 2.14 0.91 -8.52
CA SER A 50 1.30 -0.29 -8.52
C SER A 50 0.66 -0.55 -9.89
N PHE A 51 0.34 0.50 -10.65
CA PHE A 51 -0.16 0.36 -12.03
C PHE A 51 0.87 -0.27 -12.98
N ASN A 52 2.14 0.07 -12.80
CA ASN A 52 3.22 -0.44 -13.66
C ASN A 52 3.80 -1.78 -13.17
N LYS A 53 3.80 -2.04 -11.86
CA LYS A 53 4.47 -3.22 -11.26
C LYS A 53 3.50 -4.27 -10.74
N GLY A 54 2.20 -4.02 -10.86
CA GLY A 54 1.20 -4.90 -10.27
C GLY A 54 -0.19 -4.68 -10.80
N GLU A 55 -1.12 -4.64 -9.88
CA GLU A 55 -2.54 -4.55 -10.20
C GLU A 55 -3.27 -3.66 -9.20
N ILE A 56 -4.22 -2.89 -9.70
CA ILE A 56 -5.10 -2.04 -8.89
C ILE A 56 -6.53 -2.51 -9.12
N TYR A 57 -7.28 -2.68 -8.04
CA TYR A 57 -8.68 -3.09 -8.10
C TYR A 57 -9.58 -2.06 -7.45
N LEU A 58 -10.73 -1.85 -8.06
CA LEU A 58 -11.84 -1.03 -7.57
C LEU A 58 -13.06 -1.90 -7.30
N ASN A 59 -13.86 -1.55 -6.29
CA ASN A 59 -15.22 -2.07 -6.20
C ASN A 59 -16.12 -1.40 -7.24
N ASP A 60 -17.30 -1.99 -7.49
CA ASP A 60 -18.18 -1.53 -8.57
C ASP A 60 -18.75 -0.13 -8.32
N GLU A 61 -18.83 0.29 -7.07
CA GLU A 61 -19.29 1.62 -6.64
C GLU A 61 -18.20 2.70 -6.69
N ASN A 62 -16.96 2.35 -7.01
CA ASN A 62 -15.79 3.25 -6.96
C ASN A 62 -15.59 3.95 -5.60
N THR A 63 -15.85 3.25 -4.50
CA THR A 63 -15.70 3.75 -3.11
C THR A 63 -14.64 3.02 -2.31
N ALA A 64 -14.04 1.99 -2.89
CA ALA A 64 -12.95 1.22 -2.30
C ALA A 64 -11.96 0.77 -3.36
N THR A 65 -10.68 0.73 -2.99
CA THR A 65 -9.61 0.31 -3.88
C THR A 65 -8.51 -0.44 -3.13
N ALA A 66 -7.83 -1.35 -3.83
CA ALA A 66 -6.64 -2.04 -3.33
C ALA A 66 -5.52 -1.99 -4.38
N LEU A 67 -4.33 -1.58 -3.93
CA LEU A 67 -3.13 -1.48 -4.75
C LEU A 67 -2.20 -2.64 -4.40
N TRP A 68 -1.85 -3.44 -5.39
CA TRP A 68 -0.97 -4.59 -5.25
C TRP A 68 0.27 -4.41 -6.11
N ASN A 69 1.44 -4.65 -5.54
CA ASN A 69 2.69 -4.78 -6.27
C ASN A 69 3.03 -6.26 -6.41
N ILE A 70 3.15 -6.74 -7.63
CA ILE A 70 3.56 -8.12 -7.89
C ILE A 70 5.07 -8.12 -8.07
N LYS A 71 5.77 -8.51 -7.00
CA LYS A 71 7.22 -8.55 -7.00
C LYS A 71 7.71 -9.80 -7.73
N LYS A 72 8.39 -9.55 -8.84
CA LYS A 72 9.22 -10.50 -9.57
C LYS A 72 10.66 -10.02 -9.43
N ARG A 73 11.63 -10.85 -9.80
CA ARG A 73 13.05 -10.45 -9.85
C ARG A 73 13.19 -9.21 -10.73
N GLU A 74 13.26 -8.03 -10.11
CA GLU A 74 13.27 -6.74 -10.83
C GLU A 74 14.67 -6.43 -11.35
N LYS A 75 14.74 -6.02 -12.61
CA LYS A 75 15.93 -5.34 -13.14
C LYS A 75 15.87 -3.87 -12.70
N PHE A 76 17.04 -3.29 -12.41
CA PHE A 76 17.17 -1.86 -12.12
C PHE A 76 16.58 -1.04 -13.28
N SER A 77 15.78 -0.03 -12.96
CA SER A 77 15.17 0.85 -13.95
C SER A 77 15.42 2.31 -13.61
N LEU A 78 16.11 3.02 -14.49
CA LEU A 78 16.38 4.47 -14.37
C LEU A 78 15.08 5.28 -14.26
N LYS A 79 14.02 4.86 -14.95
CA LYS A 79 12.68 5.51 -14.89
C LYS A 79 12.12 5.49 -13.46
N TYR A 80 12.26 4.37 -12.74
CA TYR A 80 11.80 4.29 -11.35
C TYR A 80 12.68 5.09 -10.39
N ALA A 81 14.00 5.09 -10.60
CA ALA A 81 14.91 5.89 -9.81
C ALA A 81 14.57 7.39 -9.95
N TYR A 82 14.34 7.88 -11.16
CA TYR A 82 13.93 9.26 -11.42
C TYR A 82 12.57 9.60 -10.77
N ARG A 83 11.57 8.72 -10.87
CA ARG A 83 10.25 8.93 -10.24
C ARG A 83 10.37 9.00 -8.71
N LYS A 84 11.16 8.11 -8.10
CA LYS A 84 11.41 8.13 -6.66
C LYS A 84 12.10 9.43 -6.24
N LEU A 85 13.12 9.86 -6.98
CA LEU A 85 13.79 11.14 -6.74
C LEU A 85 12.81 12.33 -6.83
N SER A 86 11.99 12.37 -7.88
CA SER A 86 10.96 13.39 -8.06
C SER A 86 9.96 13.42 -6.89
N LEU A 87 9.50 12.26 -6.40
CA LEU A 87 8.67 12.18 -5.20
C LEU A 87 9.38 12.81 -4.00
N LEU A 88 10.61 12.39 -3.72
CA LEU A 88 11.38 12.85 -2.55
C LEU A 88 11.56 14.37 -2.55
N LEU A 89 11.82 14.96 -3.72
CA LEU A 89 11.93 16.41 -3.87
C LEU A 89 10.59 17.13 -3.61
N LYS A 90 9.47 16.57 -4.07
CA LYS A 90 8.12 17.16 -3.90
C LYS A 90 7.61 17.11 -2.47
N ILE A 91 7.92 16.05 -1.71
CA ILE A 91 7.45 15.90 -0.33
C ILE A 91 8.34 16.63 0.70
N GLY A 92 9.54 17.05 0.29
CA GLY A 92 10.50 17.77 1.11
C GLY A 92 11.39 16.87 1.97
N PHE A 93 12.51 17.44 2.46
CA PHE A 93 13.63 16.71 3.06
C PHE A 93 13.23 15.78 4.22
N ASN A 94 12.49 16.29 5.20
CA ASN A 94 12.10 15.49 6.38
C ASN A 94 11.23 14.29 5.99
N SER A 95 10.22 14.50 5.14
CA SER A 95 9.37 13.43 4.63
C SER A 95 10.16 12.45 3.77
N ALA A 96 11.07 12.95 2.94
CA ALA A 96 11.96 12.13 2.11
C ALA A 96 12.83 11.20 2.97
N PHE A 97 13.45 11.74 4.02
CA PHE A 97 14.26 10.95 4.96
C PHE A 97 13.44 9.84 5.63
N ARG A 98 12.21 10.15 6.09
CA ARG A 98 11.31 9.16 6.70
C ARG A 98 10.92 8.05 5.73
N VAL A 99 10.59 8.40 4.48
CA VAL A 99 10.26 7.43 3.43
C VAL A 99 11.44 6.50 3.15
N LEU A 100 12.67 7.05 3.03
CA LEU A 100 13.86 6.25 2.78
C LEU A 100 14.21 5.34 3.98
N LYS A 101 14.07 5.86 5.21
CA LYS A 101 14.27 5.07 6.44
C LYS A 101 13.27 3.91 6.49
N MET A 102 11.99 4.17 6.19
CA MET A 102 10.94 3.17 6.13
C MET A 102 11.24 2.08 5.10
N ASP A 103 11.53 2.48 3.88
CA ASP A 103 11.83 1.57 2.77
C ASP A 103 13.02 0.64 3.10
N LYS A 104 14.07 1.19 3.72
CA LYS A 104 15.21 0.40 4.19
C LYS A 104 14.83 -0.59 5.29
N LEU A 105 13.96 -0.19 6.22
CA LEU A 105 13.54 -1.05 7.33
C LEU A 105 12.60 -2.17 6.89
N THR A 106 11.67 -1.91 5.97
CA THR A 106 10.69 -2.89 5.52
C THR A 106 11.25 -3.83 4.46
N SER A 107 12.07 -3.33 3.53
CA SER A 107 12.60 -4.12 2.42
C SER A 107 13.41 -5.36 2.84
N GLN A 108 14.05 -5.32 4.00
CA GLN A 108 14.79 -6.48 4.54
C GLN A 108 13.90 -7.66 4.94
N TYR A 109 12.61 -7.41 5.17
CA TYR A 109 11.62 -8.42 5.56
C TYR A 109 10.74 -8.89 4.39
N HIS A 110 10.88 -8.28 3.23
CA HIS A 110 10.19 -8.76 2.03
C HIS A 110 10.69 -10.17 1.63
N PRO A 111 9.83 -11.04 1.10
CA PRO A 111 10.23 -12.34 0.58
C PRO A 111 11.39 -12.19 -0.42
N LYS A 112 12.48 -12.95 -0.19
CA LYS A 112 13.70 -12.84 -1.00
C LYS A 112 13.71 -13.78 -2.21
N ILE A 113 12.90 -14.82 -2.15
CA ILE A 113 12.87 -15.91 -3.15
C ILE A 113 11.43 -16.03 -3.66
N GLY A 114 11.31 -16.25 -4.99
CA GLY A 114 10.01 -16.46 -5.61
C GLY A 114 9.27 -15.19 -6.01
N GLN A 115 8.04 -15.39 -6.44
CA GLN A 115 7.09 -14.32 -6.73
C GLN A 115 6.18 -14.12 -5.53
N TYR A 116 5.97 -12.88 -5.13
CA TYR A 116 5.01 -12.56 -4.10
C TYR A 116 4.17 -11.34 -4.49
N ALA A 117 2.97 -11.24 -3.94
CA ALA A 117 2.10 -10.10 -4.12
C ALA A 117 2.04 -9.29 -2.82
N HIS A 118 2.47 -8.04 -2.90
CA HIS A 118 2.49 -7.10 -1.79
C HIS A 118 1.26 -6.21 -1.84
N LEU A 119 0.38 -6.30 -0.84
CA LEU A 119 -0.70 -5.33 -0.66
C LEU A 119 -0.08 -4.01 -0.21
N HIS A 120 0.12 -3.14 -1.18
CA HIS A 120 0.76 -1.85 -0.94
C HIS A 120 -0.18 -0.91 -0.18
N LEU A 121 -1.44 -0.83 -0.61
CA LEU A 121 -2.49 -0.05 0.06
C LEU A 121 -3.87 -0.67 -0.14
N VAL A 122 -4.74 -0.45 0.84
CA VAL A 122 -6.18 -0.64 0.70
C VAL A 122 -6.90 0.53 1.33
N GLY A 123 -7.85 1.11 0.61
CA GLY A 123 -8.63 2.25 1.06
C GLY A 123 -10.12 2.06 0.83
N VAL A 124 -10.93 2.57 1.76
CA VAL A 124 -12.39 2.61 1.68
C VAL A 124 -12.85 3.98 2.13
N LEU A 125 -13.65 4.63 1.31
CA LEU A 125 -14.24 5.93 1.65
C LEU A 125 -15.05 5.85 2.95
N PRO A 126 -15.08 6.93 3.76
CA PRO A 126 -15.76 6.94 5.06
C PRO A 126 -17.21 6.47 5.02
N GLU A 127 -17.98 6.88 4.02
CA GLU A 127 -19.40 6.54 3.80
C GLU A 127 -19.62 5.07 3.41
N SER A 128 -18.56 4.39 3.04
CA SER A 128 -18.60 2.96 2.66
C SER A 128 -17.94 2.04 3.70
N LYS A 129 -17.53 2.58 4.84
CA LYS A 129 -17.02 1.78 5.97
C LYS A 129 -18.08 0.83 6.50
N GLY A 130 -17.66 -0.34 6.99
CA GLY A 130 -18.57 -1.39 7.50
C GLY A 130 -19.13 -2.34 6.43
N LYS A 131 -19.06 -1.99 5.14
CA LYS A 131 -19.55 -2.85 4.02
C LYS A 131 -18.57 -3.97 3.63
N ALA A 132 -17.48 -4.16 4.39
CA ALA A 132 -16.46 -5.18 4.18
C ALA A 132 -15.73 -5.10 2.82
N TYR A 133 -15.72 -3.95 2.14
CA TYR A 133 -15.11 -3.80 0.82
C TYR A 133 -13.59 -4.07 0.83
N ALA A 134 -12.87 -3.62 1.85
CA ALA A 134 -11.45 -3.94 1.99
C ALA A 134 -11.21 -5.46 2.01
N GLN A 135 -11.98 -6.20 2.83
CA GLN A 135 -11.86 -7.66 2.89
C GLN A 135 -12.21 -8.33 1.56
N LYS A 136 -13.25 -7.85 0.88
CA LYS A 136 -13.66 -8.40 -0.43
C LYS A 136 -12.57 -8.19 -1.48
N LEU A 137 -11.94 -7.01 -1.53
CA LEU A 137 -10.83 -6.69 -2.44
C LEU A 137 -9.59 -7.57 -2.16
N ILE A 138 -9.29 -7.80 -0.88
CA ILE A 138 -8.14 -8.64 -0.50
C ILE A 138 -8.43 -10.11 -0.80
N LYS A 139 -9.62 -10.62 -0.46
CA LYS A 139 -10.02 -11.98 -0.79
C LYS A 139 -9.98 -12.26 -2.28
N PHE A 140 -10.43 -11.31 -3.11
CA PHE A 140 -10.33 -11.44 -4.56
C PHE A 140 -8.88 -11.70 -5.03
N MET A 141 -7.91 -11.02 -4.42
CA MET A 141 -6.49 -11.26 -4.75
C MET A 141 -5.98 -12.59 -4.18
N ILE A 142 -6.42 -12.98 -2.97
CA ILE A 142 -6.12 -14.29 -2.40
C ILE A 142 -6.57 -15.40 -3.36
N ASP A 143 -7.82 -15.39 -3.79
CA ASP A 143 -8.39 -16.39 -4.68
C ASP A 143 -7.65 -16.45 -6.02
N LYS A 144 -7.23 -15.29 -6.54
CA LYS A 144 -6.46 -15.19 -7.77
C LYS A 144 -5.06 -15.78 -7.63
N THR A 145 -4.40 -15.61 -6.49
CA THR A 145 -3.01 -15.99 -6.27
C THR A 145 -2.84 -17.42 -5.76
N THR A 146 -3.85 -17.99 -5.12
CA THR A 146 -3.83 -19.37 -4.61
C THR A 146 -3.47 -20.38 -5.68
N LYS A 147 -3.94 -20.19 -6.92
CA LYS A 147 -3.64 -21.08 -8.04
C LYS A 147 -2.16 -21.13 -8.43
N ASN A 148 -1.41 -20.10 -8.11
CA ASN A 148 0.00 -19.93 -8.50
C ASN A 148 0.98 -20.07 -7.33
N ASN A 149 0.51 -20.48 -6.16
CA ASN A 149 1.30 -20.59 -4.93
C ASN A 149 2.10 -19.32 -4.61
N THR A 150 1.48 -18.15 -4.84
CA THR A 150 2.10 -16.84 -4.67
C THR A 150 1.90 -16.37 -3.24
N GLU A 151 2.98 -16.15 -2.50
CA GLU A 151 2.92 -15.61 -1.14
C GLU A 151 2.34 -14.20 -1.15
N LEU A 152 1.46 -13.91 -0.19
CA LEU A 152 0.90 -12.57 0.01
C LEU A 152 1.57 -11.91 1.21
N TYR A 153 1.89 -10.64 1.05
CA TYR A 153 2.59 -9.84 2.05
C TYR A 153 1.93 -8.47 2.22
N LEU A 154 1.92 -7.96 3.43
CA LEU A 154 1.48 -6.60 3.73
C LEU A 154 2.16 -6.05 4.99
N GLU A 155 2.12 -4.72 5.15
CA GLU A 155 2.42 -4.04 6.40
C GLU A 155 1.22 -3.23 6.88
N THR A 156 1.07 -3.11 8.21
CA THR A 156 0.08 -2.23 8.83
C THR A 156 0.61 -1.60 10.10
N SER A 157 0.36 -0.33 10.32
CA SER A 157 0.64 0.37 11.59
C SER A 157 -0.57 0.38 12.53
N ASN A 158 -1.74 0.02 12.02
CA ASN A 158 -2.96 0.00 12.81
C ASN A 158 -3.19 -1.40 13.40
N SER A 159 -2.99 -1.54 14.72
CA SER A 159 -3.18 -2.81 15.43
C SER A 159 -4.61 -3.38 15.29
N LYS A 160 -5.62 -2.53 15.09
CA LYS A 160 -7.00 -2.99 14.85
C LYS A 160 -7.14 -3.78 13.55
N ASN A 161 -6.28 -3.51 12.56
CA ASN A 161 -6.30 -4.22 11.28
C ASN A 161 -5.74 -5.65 11.40
N ILE A 162 -4.91 -5.95 12.42
CA ILE A 162 -4.32 -7.29 12.62
C ILE A 162 -5.43 -8.34 12.73
N SER A 163 -6.45 -8.09 13.55
CA SER A 163 -7.57 -9.02 13.71
C SER A 163 -8.36 -9.23 12.40
N ILE A 164 -8.45 -8.19 11.57
CA ILE A 164 -9.12 -8.25 10.27
C ILE A 164 -8.31 -9.12 9.30
N TYR A 165 -7.00 -8.90 9.24
CA TYR A 165 -6.10 -9.67 8.37
C TYR A 165 -5.94 -11.12 8.85
N ASN A 166 -5.91 -11.38 10.16
CA ASN A 166 -5.88 -12.75 10.70
C ASN A 166 -7.10 -13.57 10.26
N LYS A 167 -8.30 -12.97 10.25
CA LYS A 167 -9.53 -13.63 9.80
C LYS A 167 -9.51 -14.07 8.33
N ILE A 168 -8.62 -13.52 7.52
CA ILE A 168 -8.44 -13.88 6.11
C ILE A 168 -7.12 -14.61 5.84
N GLY A 169 -6.47 -15.07 6.92
CA GLY A 169 -5.35 -15.99 6.89
C GLY A 169 -3.96 -15.36 6.82
N PHE A 170 -3.82 -14.05 7.09
CA PHE A 170 -2.51 -13.45 7.30
C PHE A 170 -2.06 -13.63 8.75
N HIS A 171 -0.75 -13.70 8.97
CA HIS A 171 -0.13 -13.81 10.28
C HIS A 171 0.99 -12.80 10.44
N VAL A 172 1.09 -12.17 11.62
CA VAL A 172 2.23 -11.30 11.94
C VAL A 172 3.47 -12.18 12.11
N PHE A 173 4.51 -11.92 11.35
CA PHE A 173 5.79 -12.61 11.49
C PHE A 173 6.92 -11.69 11.97
N LYS A 174 6.72 -10.35 11.88
CA LYS A 174 7.66 -9.35 12.37
C LYS A 174 6.95 -8.09 12.80
N THR A 175 7.41 -7.50 13.91
CA THR A 175 7.05 -6.16 14.35
C THR A 175 8.30 -5.27 14.28
N ILE A 176 8.17 -4.07 13.74
CA ILE A 176 9.21 -3.06 13.63
C ILE A 176 8.77 -1.86 14.48
N ASP A 177 9.58 -1.51 15.47
CA ASP A 177 9.35 -0.30 16.26
C ASP A 177 9.99 0.90 15.53
N MET A 178 9.20 1.96 15.38
CA MET A 178 9.59 3.16 14.65
C MET A 178 9.09 4.40 15.38
N ASP A 179 10.01 5.29 15.73
CA ASP A 179 9.77 6.66 16.21
C ASP A 179 8.33 6.95 16.73
N GLY A 180 7.86 6.17 17.71
CA GLY A 180 6.56 6.33 18.35
C GLY A 180 5.37 5.56 17.74
N HIS A 181 5.58 4.74 16.71
CA HIS A 181 4.57 3.81 16.20
C HIS A 181 5.17 2.45 15.83
N ARG A 182 4.32 1.43 15.73
CA ARG A 182 4.70 0.07 15.33
C ARG A 182 4.22 -0.23 13.93
N LEU A 183 5.05 -0.96 13.21
CA LEU A 183 4.67 -1.53 11.92
C LEU A 183 4.66 -3.05 12.03
N PHE A 184 3.55 -3.67 11.69
CA PHE A 184 3.37 -5.11 11.72
C PHE A 184 3.50 -5.65 10.30
N CYS A 185 4.53 -6.46 10.06
CA CYS A 185 4.71 -7.20 8.81
C CYS A 185 3.93 -8.50 8.88
N MET A 186 3.06 -8.72 7.93
CA MET A 186 2.18 -9.89 7.88
C MET A 186 2.31 -10.61 6.54
N ASN A 187 2.23 -11.93 6.57
CA ASN A 187 2.19 -12.74 5.35
C ASN A 187 1.08 -13.79 5.40
N LYS A 188 0.74 -14.28 4.23
CA LYS A 188 -0.11 -15.44 3.98
C LYS A 188 0.58 -16.30 2.92
N LYS A 189 0.90 -17.53 3.31
CA LYS A 189 1.44 -18.58 2.42
C LYS A 189 0.34 -19.37 1.77
#